data_4cd9de7c876c0e3e11ca11b9eb440a7e
#
_entry.id   4cd9de7c876c0e3e11ca11b9eb440a7e
#
_cell.length_a   1.000
_cell.length_b   1.000
_cell.length_c   1.000
_cell.angle_alpha   90.00
_cell.angle_beta   90.00
_cell.angle_gamma   90.00
#
_symmetry.space_group_name_H-M   'P 1'
#
loop_
_entity.id
_entity.type
_entity.pdbx_description
1 polymer ?
#
loop_
_entity_poly.entity_id
_entity_poly.type
_entity_poly.pdbx_seq_one_letter_code
_entity_poly.pdbx_strand_id
1 'polypeptide(L)'
;MLDQDSPINVALLAVPEVTASALFGMFDLFSSPGRDWPFIVKGEAGQQRMRPYVVARSHSGFRAANGIWVKPDFAFGDSPPPQIVCIPDFFINPGDSVAGLYEPEARWLRRTHEDGALLASACSGAVLLGEAGLLINCEATIHWGYVTTLSNNYPGVRVRLDRSLVLSGEAQRIVMAGGGSSWQDLALYLIARFVGLKEAMEVAKVYMLQWHDLGQQPFASLMSLRQTVDAVINSCQKWLALNYKTRAPVAAMVALSGLSERSFIRRFTKATGMTPLAYAHALRIEEAKQMLETTDLTIEAIANETGYEDASFFSRLFHRETGLTAAHYRLRFGSLRQALKHT
;
A
#
# COMPACT_ATOMS: atom_id res chain seq x y z
N MET A 1 -9.38 -1.03 34.53
CA MET A 1 -8.72 0.27 34.34
C MET A 1 -7.28 -0.02 34.06
N LEU A 2 -6.79 0.23 32.86
CA LEU A 2 -5.35 0.17 32.59
C LEU A 2 -4.70 1.26 33.42
N ASP A 3 -3.62 0.91 34.11
CA ASP A 3 -2.78 1.87 34.83
C ASP A 3 -2.28 2.91 33.83
N GLN A 4 -2.68 4.17 34.00
CA GLN A 4 -2.43 5.25 33.04
C GLN A 4 -0.93 5.54 32.82
N ASP A 5 -0.05 4.95 33.65
CA ASP A 5 1.39 5.11 33.59
C ASP A 5 2.14 3.94 32.94
N SER A 6 1.48 2.83 32.63
CA SER A 6 2.14 1.69 31.99
C SER A 6 2.24 1.89 30.47
N PRO A 7 3.40 1.63 29.84
CA PRO A 7 3.55 1.77 28.40
C PRO A 7 2.66 0.80 27.63
N ILE A 8 2.13 1.22 26.50
CA ILE A 8 1.33 0.41 25.58
C ILE A 8 2.21 -0.66 24.93
N ASN A 9 1.88 -1.93 25.09
CA ASN A 9 2.58 -3.04 24.44
C ASN A 9 2.21 -3.12 22.96
N VAL A 10 3.21 -3.05 22.08
CA VAL A 10 3.05 -3.12 20.62
C VAL A 10 3.82 -4.33 20.10
N ALA A 11 3.13 -5.39 19.72
CA ALA A 11 3.73 -6.55 19.08
C ALA A 11 3.94 -6.30 17.58
N LEU A 12 5.15 -6.44 17.10
CA LEU A 12 5.50 -6.39 15.68
C LEU A 12 5.65 -7.84 15.19
N LEU A 13 4.67 -8.30 14.40
CA LEU A 13 4.69 -9.67 13.87
C LEU A 13 5.73 -9.80 12.76
N ALA A 14 6.67 -10.69 12.94
CA ALA A 14 7.74 -10.93 11.98
C ALA A 14 7.68 -12.35 11.40
N VAL A 15 7.79 -12.45 10.09
CA VAL A 15 7.93 -13.69 9.31
C VAL A 15 9.24 -13.63 8.50
N PRO A 16 9.79 -14.75 8.01
CA PRO A 16 11.03 -14.72 7.24
C PRO A 16 11.01 -13.80 6.01
N GLU A 17 9.85 -13.61 5.41
CA GLU A 17 9.67 -12.75 4.24
C GLU A 17 9.49 -11.25 4.60
N VAL A 18 9.54 -10.87 5.89
CA VAL A 18 9.31 -9.49 6.34
C VAL A 18 10.31 -8.50 5.75
N THR A 19 9.85 -7.29 5.44
CA THR A 19 10.70 -6.18 5.03
C THR A 19 11.32 -5.53 6.27
N ALA A 20 12.64 -5.63 6.41
CA ALA A 20 13.34 -5.16 7.60
C ALA A 20 13.15 -3.65 7.86
N SER A 21 13.07 -2.82 6.80
CA SER A 21 12.87 -1.37 6.95
C SER A 21 11.53 -1.01 7.58
N ALA A 22 10.44 -1.72 7.25
CA ALA A 22 9.14 -1.48 7.88
C ALA A 22 9.12 -2.05 9.31
N LEU A 23 9.66 -3.25 9.53
CA LEU A 23 9.70 -3.88 10.85
C LEU A 23 10.45 -2.99 11.86
N PHE A 24 11.70 -2.65 11.55
CA PHE A 24 12.52 -1.85 12.46
C PHE A 24 12.14 -0.37 12.47
N GLY A 25 11.67 0.17 11.35
CA GLY A 25 11.14 1.52 11.31
C GLY A 25 9.90 1.70 12.20
N MET A 26 8.97 0.75 12.19
CA MET A 26 7.84 0.74 13.14
C MET A 26 8.34 0.61 14.59
N PHE A 27 9.35 -0.23 14.83
CA PHE A 27 9.96 -0.39 16.15
C PHE A 27 10.49 0.96 16.67
N ASP A 28 11.24 1.70 15.83
CA ASP A 28 11.79 3.00 16.19
C ASP A 28 10.67 4.04 16.44
N LEU A 29 9.68 4.11 15.56
CA LEU A 29 8.58 5.07 15.71
C LEU A 29 7.74 4.81 16.97
N PHE A 30 7.46 3.55 17.32
CA PHE A 30 6.74 3.22 18.56
C PHE A 30 7.59 3.36 19.81
N SER A 31 8.93 3.33 19.68
CA SER A 31 9.83 3.59 20.81
C SER A 31 9.95 5.09 21.13
N SER A 32 9.58 5.97 20.22
CA SER A 32 9.81 7.40 20.30
C SER A 32 8.85 8.18 21.24
N PRO A 33 7.53 7.85 21.32
CA PRO A 33 6.60 8.63 22.14
C PRO A 33 7.05 8.78 23.59
N GLY A 34 7.10 10.01 24.06
CA GLY A 34 7.54 10.39 25.41
C GLY A 34 9.06 10.36 25.62
N ARG A 35 9.84 9.74 24.71
CA ARG A 35 11.30 9.58 24.83
C ARG A 35 12.09 10.62 24.04
N ASP A 36 11.86 10.68 22.70
CA ASP A 36 12.80 11.38 21.82
C ASP A 36 12.62 12.89 21.84
N TRP A 37 11.38 13.38 21.89
CA TRP A 37 11.13 14.82 21.89
C TRP A 37 11.70 15.53 23.12
N PRO A 38 11.48 15.08 24.39
CA PRO A 38 12.14 15.66 25.55
C PRO A 38 13.66 15.62 25.46
N PHE A 39 14.22 14.51 24.98
CA PHE A 39 15.65 14.35 24.82
C PHE A 39 16.27 15.35 23.83
N ILE A 40 15.66 15.49 22.62
CA ILE A 40 16.21 16.33 21.56
C ILE A 40 15.99 17.82 21.87
N VAL A 41 14.81 18.20 22.42
CA VAL A 41 14.45 19.60 22.57
C VAL A 41 14.91 20.19 23.90
N LYS A 42 14.94 19.38 24.97
CA LYS A 42 15.25 19.84 26.33
C LYS A 42 16.52 19.25 26.93
N GLY A 43 17.09 18.20 26.31
CA GLY A 43 18.18 17.44 26.88
C GLY A 43 17.80 16.60 28.09
N GLU A 44 16.50 16.32 28.29
CA GLU A 44 15.94 15.60 29.41
C GLU A 44 15.65 14.14 29.04
N ALA A 45 15.85 13.21 29.97
CA ALA A 45 15.40 11.82 29.78
C ALA A 45 13.87 11.78 29.79
N GLY A 46 13.27 11.29 28.70
CA GLY A 46 11.84 11.12 28.60
C GLY A 46 11.38 9.75 29.14
N GLN A 47 10.07 9.61 29.34
CA GLN A 47 9.42 8.35 29.71
C GLN A 47 8.75 7.72 28.50
N GLN A 48 9.19 6.53 28.11
CA GLN A 48 8.63 5.80 26.99
C GLN A 48 7.15 5.44 27.23
N ARG A 49 6.28 5.83 26.27
CA ARG A 49 4.82 5.63 26.36
C ARG A 49 4.32 4.38 25.65
N MET A 50 5.10 3.83 24.73
CA MET A 50 4.80 2.60 24.00
C MET A 50 6.02 1.67 24.07
N ARG A 51 5.78 0.36 24.18
CA ARG A 51 6.81 -0.65 24.25
C ARG A 51 6.70 -1.63 23.10
N PRO A 52 7.39 -1.35 21.96
CA PRO A 52 7.43 -2.30 20.86
C PRO A 52 8.30 -3.50 21.20
N TYR A 53 7.93 -4.65 20.62
CA TYR A 53 8.72 -5.89 20.62
C TYR A 53 8.43 -6.71 19.39
N VAL A 54 9.41 -7.47 18.92
CA VAL A 54 9.27 -8.38 17.78
C VAL A 54 8.77 -9.73 18.25
N VAL A 55 7.72 -10.24 17.62
CA VAL A 55 7.13 -11.54 17.90
C VAL A 55 7.11 -12.42 16.64
N ALA A 56 7.41 -13.71 16.77
CA ALA A 56 7.37 -14.69 15.69
C ALA A 56 6.93 -16.07 16.19
N ARG A 57 6.92 -17.07 15.30
CA ARG A 57 6.56 -18.48 15.65
C ARG A 57 7.42 -19.05 16.78
N SER A 58 8.69 -18.63 16.86
CA SER A 58 9.65 -19.14 17.83
C SER A 58 10.70 -18.07 18.13
N HIS A 59 11.51 -18.29 19.18
CA HIS A 59 12.67 -17.44 19.50
C HIS A 59 13.84 -17.58 18.53
N SER A 60 13.79 -18.55 17.62
CA SER A 60 14.85 -18.75 16.63
C SER A 60 14.92 -17.57 15.69
N GLY A 61 16.10 -16.95 15.59
CA GLY A 61 16.31 -15.90 14.61
C GLY A 61 16.23 -16.45 13.17
N PHE A 62 15.95 -15.55 12.24
CA PHE A 62 15.89 -15.85 10.82
C PHE A 62 16.41 -14.66 9.98
N ARG A 63 16.64 -14.90 8.69
CA ARG A 63 16.98 -13.82 7.77
C ARG A 63 15.69 -13.27 7.18
N ALA A 64 15.50 -11.95 7.29
CA ALA A 64 14.45 -11.22 6.58
C ALA A 64 14.65 -11.28 5.06
N ALA A 65 13.66 -10.83 4.29
CA ALA A 65 13.67 -10.90 2.82
C ALA A 65 14.94 -10.30 2.17
N ASN A 66 15.51 -9.24 2.76
CA ASN A 66 16.74 -8.60 2.29
C ASN A 66 18.03 -9.14 2.95
N GLY A 67 17.96 -10.27 3.65
CA GLY A 67 19.10 -10.96 4.27
C GLY A 67 19.51 -10.44 5.65
N ILE A 68 18.87 -9.41 6.19
CA ILE A 68 19.12 -8.91 7.54
C ILE A 68 18.67 -9.96 8.56
N TRP A 69 19.51 -10.20 9.57
CA TRP A 69 19.19 -11.12 10.65
C TRP A 69 18.18 -10.49 11.61
N VAL A 70 17.08 -11.18 11.85
CA VAL A 70 16.04 -10.80 12.80
C VAL A 70 16.01 -11.85 13.92
N LYS A 71 16.13 -11.39 15.15
CA LYS A 71 15.93 -12.20 16.35
C LYS A 71 14.67 -11.72 17.05
N PRO A 72 13.61 -12.52 17.11
CA PRO A 72 12.39 -12.16 17.85
C PRO A 72 12.68 -12.03 19.35
N ASP A 73 12.01 -11.07 20.00
CA ASP A 73 12.04 -10.92 21.45
C ASP A 73 11.22 -12.02 22.13
N PHE A 74 10.11 -12.41 21.51
CA PHE A 74 9.16 -13.40 22.03
C PHE A 74 8.66 -14.35 20.93
N ALA A 75 8.24 -15.54 21.37
CA ALA A 75 7.40 -16.44 20.57
C ALA A 75 5.90 -16.18 20.82
N PHE A 76 5.03 -16.73 19.99
CA PHE A 76 3.58 -16.54 20.11
C PHE A 76 2.99 -16.98 21.46
N GLY A 77 3.62 -17.92 22.15
CA GLY A 77 3.14 -18.50 23.41
C GLY A 77 3.56 -17.77 24.68
N ASP A 78 4.54 -16.89 24.61
CA ASP A 78 5.18 -16.26 25.77
C ASP A 78 5.33 -14.74 25.69
N SER A 79 4.78 -14.12 24.63
CA SER A 79 4.78 -12.67 24.51
C SER A 79 3.87 -12.02 25.57
N PRO A 80 4.25 -10.84 26.09
CA PRO A 80 3.33 -10.03 26.87
C PRO A 80 2.04 -9.77 26.09
N PRO A 81 0.86 -9.71 26.75
CA PRO A 81 -0.40 -9.39 26.07
C PRO A 81 -0.26 -8.04 25.34
N PRO A 82 -0.40 -7.98 23.99
CA PRO A 82 -0.31 -6.73 23.26
C PRO A 82 -1.64 -5.98 23.29
N GLN A 83 -1.61 -4.67 23.39
CA GLN A 83 -2.76 -3.82 23.07
C GLN A 83 -2.86 -3.57 21.56
N ILE A 84 -1.71 -3.62 20.87
CA ILE A 84 -1.63 -3.41 19.41
C ILE A 84 -0.75 -4.52 18.84
N VAL A 85 -1.21 -5.12 17.73
CA VAL A 85 -0.37 -5.98 16.89
C VAL A 85 -0.20 -5.30 15.55
N CYS A 86 1.03 -5.04 15.14
CA CYS A 86 1.36 -4.53 13.82
C CYS A 86 1.94 -5.64 12.95
N ILE A 87 1.44 -5.72 11.73
CA ILE A 87 1.88 -6.65 10.68
C ILE A 87 2.57 -5.82 9.61
N PRO A 88 3.91 -5.72 9.60
CA PRO A 88 4.66 -5.06 8.54
C PRO A 88 4.44 -5.73 7.18
N ASP A 89 4.90 -5.10 6.12
CA ASP A 89 4.92 -5.73 4.81
C ASP A 89 5.92 -6.89 4.76
N PHE A 90 5.61 -7.85 3.90
CA PHE A 90 6.45 -9.01 3.63
C PHE A 90 6.37 -9.39 2.14
N PHE A 91 7.44 -9.97 1.61
CA PHE A 91 7.56 -10.32 0.20
C PHE A 91 6.79 -11.60 -0.12
N ILE A 92 5.75 -11.47 -0.93
CA ILE A 92 5.06 -12.56 -1.61
C ILE A 92 4.94 -12.20 -3.09
N ASN A 93 4.88 -13.19 -3.98
CA ASN A 93 4.61 -12.88 -5.38
C ASN A 93 3.16 -12.41 -5.53
N PRO A 94 2.92 -11.24 -6.16
CA PRO A 94 1.56 -10.79 -6.43
C PRO A 94 0.78 -11.85 -7.23
N GLY A 95 -0.40 -12.22 -6.74
CA GLY A 95 -1.29 -13.22 -7.35
C GLY A 95 -1.05 -14.67 -6.91
N ASP A 96 0.02 -14.97 -6.17
CA ASP A 96 0.17 -16.30 -5.56
C ASP A 96 -0.81 -16.46 -4.40
N SER A 97 -1.26 -17.71 -4.21
CA SER A 97 -2.01 -18.08 -3.00
C SER A 97 -1.03 -18.35 -1.87
N VAL A 98 -1.32 -17.80 -0.71
CA VAL A 98 -0.57 -18.09 0.53
C VAL A 98 -1.34 -19.02 1.46
N ALA A 99 -2.44 -19.61 0.98
CA ALA A 99 -3.35 -20.44 1.78
C ALA A 99 -2.59 -21.50 2.59
N GLY A 100 -2.73 -21.45 3.90
CA GLY A 100 -2.14 -22.38 4.85
C GLY A 100 -0.64 -22.18 5.14
N LEU A 101 0.09 -21.32 4.43
CA LEU A 101 1.51 -21.07 4.68
C LEU A 101 1.74 -20.37 6.03
N TYR A 102 0.82 -19.52 6.42
CA TYR A 102 0.88 -18.69 7.63
C TYR A 102 -0.20 -19.06 8.66
N GLU A 103 -0.63 -20.32 8.69
CA GLU A 103 -1.66 -20.78 9.66
C GLU A 103 -1.30 -20.52 11.13
N PRO A 104 -0.04 -20.67 11.58
CA PRO A 104 0.32 -20.30 12.96
C PRO A 104 0.13 -18.81 13.25
N GLU A 105 0.53 -17.92 12.33
CA GLU A 105 0.33 -16.48 12.41
C GLU A 105 -1.15 -16.13 12.41
N ALA A 106 -1.91 -16.69 11.47
CA ALA A 106 -3.34 -16.46 11.35
C ALA A 106 -4.10 -16.86 12.62
N ARG A 107 -3.74 -17.99 13.23
CA ARG A 107 -4.33 -18.45 14.48
C ARG A 107 -3.98 -17.54 15.65
N TRP A 108 -2.72 -17.11 15.74
CA TRP A 108 -2.27 -16.18 16.76
C TRP A 108 -2.96 -14.82 16.63
N LEU A 109 -3.10 -14.29 15.41
CA LEU A 109 -3.80 -13.03 15.14
C LEU A 109 -5.28 -13.11 15.54
N ARG A 110 -6.00 -14.20 15.18
CA ARG A 110 -7.39 -14.40 15.60
C ARG A 110 -7.52 -14.34 17.12
N ARG A 111 -6.74 -15.16 17.84
CA ARG A 111 -6.78 -15.22 19.30
C ARG A 111 -6.47 -13.85 19.92
N THR A 112 -5.42 -13.20 19.49
CA THR A 112 -5.00 -11.90 20.04
C THR A 112 -6.08 -10.83 19.78
N HIS A 113 -6.77 -10.89 18.65
CA HIS A 113 -7.91 -10.01 18.35
C HIS A 113 -9.13 -10.31 19.24
N GLU A 114 -9.44 -11.58 19.47
CA GLU A 114 -10.48 -12.03 20.38
C GLU A 114 -10.18 -11.57 21.81
N ASP A 115 -8.93 -11.61 22.24
CA ASP A 115 -8.45 -11.13 23.54
C ASP A 115 -8.48 -9.58 23.67
N GLY A 116 -8.90 -8.86 22.60
CA GLY A 116 -9.17 -7.42 22.64
C GLY A 116 -8.11 -6.53 21.97
N ALA A 117 -7.02 -7.07 21.43
CA ALA A 117 -6.01 -6.27 20.78
C ALA A 117 -6.54 -5.62 19.47
N LEU A 118 -6.01 -4.43 19.16
CA LEU A 118 -6.13 -3.84 17.84
C LEU A 118 -5.11 -4.48 16.90
N LEU A 119 -5.55 -4.92 15.72
CA LEU A 119 -4.67 -5.40 14.67
C LEU A 119 -4.45 -4.31 13.62
N ALA A 120 -3.19 -4.10 13.28
CA ALA A 120 -2.79 -3.11 12.30
C ALA A 120 -1.90 -3.76 11.23
N SER A 121 -2.11 -3.44 9.95
CA SER A 121 -1.26 -3.97 8.87
C SER A 121 -0.82 -2.89 7.90
N ALA A 122 0.36 -3.05 7.34
CA ALA A 122 0.87 -2.21 6.27
C ALA A 122 1.13 -3.05 5.01
N CYS A 123 0.82 -2.50 3.84
CA CYS A 123 1.15 -3.08 2.55
C CYS A 123 0.60 -4.51 2.40
N SER A 124 1.45 -5.49 2.06
CA SER A 124 1.10 -6.92 1.95
C SER A 124 0.71 -7.56 3.28
N GLY A 125 0.99 -6.94 4.42
CA GLY A 125 0.58 -7.40 5.75
C GLY A 125 -0.92 -7.67 5.88
N ALA A 126 -1.77 -6.98 5.09
CA ALA A 126 -3.21 -7.23 5.04
C ALA A 126 -3.58 -8.66 4.60
N VAL A 127 -2.70 -9.36 3.89
CA VAL A 127 -2.91 -10.75 3.48
C VAL A 127 -3.03 -11.67 4.71
N LEU A 128 -2.23 -11.44 5.76
CA LEU A 128 -2.33 -12.23 7.00
C LEU A 128 -3.66 -11.99 7.74
N LEU A 129 -4.22 -10.79 7.66
CA LEU A 129 -5.58 -10.53 8.17
C LEU A 129 -6.64 -11.30 7.36
N GLY A 130 -6.44 -11.42 6.04
CA GLY A 130 -7.26 -12.26 5.16
C GLY A 130 -7.17 -13.74 5.52
N GLU A 131 -5.96 -14.29 5.69
CA GLU A 131 -5.72 -15.67 6.15
C GLU A 131 -6.33 -15.95 7.53
N ALA A 132 -6.32 -14.96 8.39
CA ALA A 132 -6.97 -15.04 9.68
C ALA A 132 -8.51 -14.99 9.61
N GLY A 133 -9.11 -14.76 8.42
CA GLY A 133 -10.57 -14.66 8.24
C GLY A 133 -11.17 -13.36 8.78
N LEU A 134 -10.35 -12.36 9.10
CA LEU A 134 -10.77 -11.13 9.78
C LEU A 134 -11.26 -10.04 8.82
N LEU A 135 -11.13 -10.24 7.50
CA LEU A 135 -11.51 -9.25 6.48
C LEU A 135 -12.85 -9.57 5.78
N ILE A 136 -13.61 -10.55 6.25
CA ILE A 136 -14.87 -10.94 5.62
C ILE A 136 -15.85 -9.76 5.62
N ASN A 137 -16.32 -9.36 4.42
CA ASN A 137 -17.21 -8.22 4.20
C ASN A 137 -16.67 -6.85 4.70
N CYS A 138 -15.37 -6.74 4.93
CA CYS A 138 -14.72 -5.50 5.35
C CYS A 138 -14.28 -4.63 4.16
N GLU A 139 -14.17 -3.32 4.39
CA GLU A 139 -13.31 -2.48 3.58
C GLU A 139 -11.85 -2.73 3.99
N ALA A 140 -10.95 -2.78 3.02
CA ALA A 140 -9.54 -3.01 3.23
C ALA A 140 -8.68 -2.13 2.33
N THR A 141 -7.45 -1.88 2.70
CA THR A 141 -6.43 -1.36 1.80
C THR A 141 -5.18 -2.24 1.86
N ILE A 142 -4.46 -2.29 0.77
CA ILE A 142 -3.24 -3.06 0.57
C ILE A 142 -2.40 -2.32 -0.47
N HIS A 143 -1.13 -2.61 -0.59
CA HIS A 143 -0.33 -2.04 -1.69
C HIS A 143 -0.99 -2.31 -3.04
N TRP A 144 -1.04 -1.29 -3.90
CA TRP A 144 -1.72 -1.35 -5.21
C TRP A 144 -1.30 -2.57 -6.07
N GLY A 145 -0.04 -3.01 -5.96
CA GLY A 145 0.46 -4.20 -6.66
C GLY A 145 -0.10 -5.54 -6.17
N TYR A 146 -0.74 -5.58 -4.99
CA TYR A 146 -1.32 -6.79 -4.38
C TYR A 146 -2.86 -6.80 -4.34
N VAL A 147 -3.52 -5.83 -4.99
CA VAL A 147 -4.99 -5.76 -5.01
C VAL A 147 -5.61 -7.06 -5.50
N THR A 148 -5.08 -7.62 -6.60
CA THR A 148 -5.57 -8.88 -7.16
C THR A 148 -5.34 -10.05 -6.21
N THR A 149 -4.25 -10.07 -5.45
CA THR A 149 -3.98 -11.09 -4.43
C THR A 149 -5.07 -11.05 -3.36
N LEU A 150 -5.38 -9.87 -2.83
CA LEU A 150 -6.40 -9.73 -1.78
C LEU A 150 -7.80 -10.05 -2.30
N SER A 151 -8.19 -9.51 -3.46
CA SER A 151 -9.54 -9.68 -4.02
C SER A 151 -9.84 -11.10 -4.49
N ASN A 152 -8.84 -11.81 -5.03
CA ASN A 152 -9.04 -13.15 -5.56
C ASN A 152 -9.04 -14.22 -4.46
N ASN A 153 -8.19 -14.05 -3.44
CA ASN A 153 -8.05 -15.05 -2.38
C ASN A 153 -9.07 -14.87 -1.25
N TYR A 154 -9.60 -13.64 -1.05
CA TYR A 154 -10.53 -13.35 0.05
C TYR A 154 -11.82 -12.70 -0.47
N PRO A 155 -12.78 -13.51 -0.95
CA PRO A 155 -14.05 -13.00 -1.49
C PRO A 155 -14.83 -12.17 -0.47
N GLY A 156 -15.44 -11.07 -0.94
CA GLY A 156 -16.20 -10.14 -0.09
C GLY A 156 -15.40 -8.98 0.50
N VAL A 157 -14.07 -8.99 0.35
CA VAL A 157 -13.24 -7.83 0.72
C VAL A 157 -13.41 -6.71 -0.31
N ARG A 158 -13.68 -5.49 0.15
CA ARG A 158 -13.78 -4.29 -0.69
C ARG A 158 -12.51 -3.47 -0.58
N VAL A 159 -11.67 -3.52 -1.61
CA VAL A 159 -10.37 -2.82 -1.60
C VAL A 159 -10.55 -1.33 -1.93
N ARG A 160 -9.94 -0.47 -1.11
CA ARG A 160 -9.95 1.00 -1.19
C ARG A 160 -8.54 1.53 -1.44
N LEU A 161 -8.21 1.84 -2.69
CA LEU A 161 -6.92 2.45 -3.06
C LEU A 161 -6.92 3.98 -2.97
N ASP A 162 -8.08 4.57 -2.86
CA ASP A 162 -8.31 5.99 -2.70
C ASP A 162 -7.99 6.51 -1.28
N ARG A 163 -7.65 5.62 -0.36
CA ARG A 163 -7.32 5.96 1.03
C ARG A 163 -5.95 5.45 1.43
N SER A 164 -5.21 6.26 2.18
CA SER A 164 -3.94 5.86 2.81
C SER A 164 -4.16 4.87 3.96
N LEU A 165 -5.22 5.10 4.75
CA LEU A 165 -5.65 4.23 5.85
C LEU A 165 -7.11 3.81 5.69
N VAL A 166 -7.41 2.57 6.08
CA VAL A 166 -8.76 2.02 6.19
C VAL A 166 -8.95 1.41 7.57
N LEU A 167 -10.04 1.80 8.23
CA LEU A 167 -10.45 1.29 9.53
C LEU A 167 -11.64 0.35 9.32
N SER A 168 -11.58 -0.84 9.90
CA SER A 168 -12.58 -1.89 9.73
C SER A 168 -12.76 -2.71 11.01
N GLY A 169 -13.69 -3.67 10.94
CA GLY A 169 -14.02 -4.54 12.05
C GLY A 169 -14.83 -3.86 13.16
N GLU A 170 -15.20 -4.65 14.15
CA GLU A 170 -15.93 -4.16 15.32
C GLU A 170 -15.09 -3.15 16.11
N ALA A 171 -15.70 -2.04 16.52
CA ALA A 171 -15.04 -0.91 17.19
C ALA A 171 -13.80 -0.39 16.44
N GLN A 172 -13.70 -0.60 15.12
CA GLN A 172 -12.57 -0.19 14.29
C GLN A 172 -11.21 -0.72 14.83
N ARG A 173 -11.22 -1.98 15.27
CA ARG A 173 -10.02 -2.63 15.81
C ARG A 173 -9.14 -3.30 14.73
N ILE A 174 -9.47 -3.11 13.46
CA ILE A 174 -8.62 -3.48 12.32
C ILE A 174 -8.26 -2.19 11.58
N VAL A 175 -6.97 -1.88 11.50
CA VAL A 175 -6.45 -0.68 10.83
C VAL A 175 -5.45 -1.10 9.77
N MET A 176 -5.68 -0.72 8.52
CA MET A 176 -4.82 -1.11 7.42
C MET A 176 -4.27 0.12 6.72
N ALA A 177 -2.98 0.11 6.44
CA ALA A 177 -2.30 1.10 5.61
C ALA A 177 -1.96 0.51 4.24
N GLY A 178 -1.91 1.38 3.25
CA GLY A 178 -1.53 1.04 1.88
C GLY A 178 -0.06 0.63 1.74
N GLY A 179 0.48 0.81 0.53
CA GLY A 179 1.84 0.40 0.20
C GLY A 179 2.92 1.43 0.51
N GLY A 180 4.16 1.02 0.28
CA GLY A 180 5.33 1.87 0.42
C GLY A 180 5.53 2.38 1.84
N SER A 181 5.67 3.70 2.00
CA SER A 181 5.87 4.37 3.29
C SER A 181 4.62 4.53 4.15
N SER A 182 3.45 4.02 3.73
CA SER A 182 2.19 4.16 4.50
C SER A 182 2.23 3.52 5.89
N TRP A 183 3.22 2.66 6.18
CA TRP A 183 3.46 2.16 7.54
C TRP A 183 3.83 3.29 8.52
N GLN A 184 4.39 4.40 8.03
CA GLN A 184 4.68 5.60 8.85
C GLN A 184 3.36 6.30 9.26
N ASP A 185 2.43 6.44 8.31
CA ASP A 185 1.10 6.98 8.60
C ASP A 185 0.34 6.09 9.59
N LEU A 186 0.45 4.77 9.42
CA LEU A 186 -0.12 3.80 10.36
C LEU A 186 0.44 3.99 11.77
N ALA A 187 1.77 4.09 11.90
CA ALA A 187 2.42 4.31 13.20
C ALA A 187 1.96 5.63 13.83
N LEU A 188 1.96 6.74 13.09
CA LEU A 188 1.48 8.04 13.59
C LEU A 188 0.01 8.00 14.02
N TYR A 189 -0.85 7.32 13.24
CA TYR A 189 -2.25 7.14 13.61
C TYR A 189 -2.42 6.36 14.92
N LEU A 190 -1.68 5.27 15.09
CA LEU A 190 -1.74 4.45 16.29
C LEU A 190 -1.18 5.20 17.51
N ILE A 191 -0.09 5.94 17.36
CA ILE A 191 0.43 6.82 18.42
C ILE A 191 -0.63 7.86 18.81
N ALA A 192 -1.25 8.53 17.82
CA ALA A 192 -2.30 9.51 18.09
C ALA A 192 -3.50 8.90 18.81
N ARG A 193 -3.91 7.69 18.43
CA ARG A 193 -5.07 7.00 19.00
C ARG A 193 -4.86 6.51 20.42
N PHE A 194 -3.67 6.03 20.75
CA PHE A 194 -3.38 5.38 22.05
C PHE A 194 -2.64 6.27 23.05
N VAL A 195 -1.80 7.19 22.56
CA VAL A 195 -1.00 8.07 23.43
C VAL A 195 -1.49 9.52 23.34
N GLY A 196 -1.90 9.95 22.17
CA GLY A 196 -2.46 11.28 21.94
C GLY A 196 -1.86 12.00 20.74
N LEU A 197 -2.64 12.94 20.19
CA LEU A 197 -2.25 13.70 18.99
C LEU A 197 -0.95 14.47 19.18
N LYS A 198 -0.72 15.04 20.38
CA LYS A 198 0.50 15.79 20.67
C LYS A 198 1.75 14.92 20.48
N GLU A 199 1.76 13.72 21.05
CA GLU A 199 2.87 12.77 20.93
C GLU A 199 3.10 12.35 19.47
N ALA A 200 2.04 12.07 18.71
CA ALA A 200 2.16 11.76 17.30
C ALA A 200 2.80 12.91 16.49
N MET A 201 2.43 14.16 16.79
CA MET A 201 3.01 15.33 16.13
C MET A 201 4.46 15.57 16.53
N GLU A 202 4.84 15.26 17.77
CA GLU A 202 6.24 15.32 18.24
C GLU A 202 7.09 14.26 17.52
N VAL A 203 6.61 13.03 17.42
CA VAL A 203 7.26 11.96 16.63
C VAL A 203 7.38 12.36 15.15
N ALA A 204 6.31 12.89 14.55
CA ALA A 204 6.36 13.34 13.16
C ALA A 204 7.44 14.40 12.92
N LYS A 205 7.64 15.34 13.87
CA LYS A 205 8.69 16.36 13.78
C LYS A 205 10.09 15.78 13.95
N VAL A 206 10.29 14.85 14.91
CA VAL A 206 11.58 14.21 15.14
C VAL A 206 12.06 13.46 13.91
N TYR A 207 11.15 12.71 13.27
CA TYR A 207 11.46 11.88 12.09
C TYR A 207 11.21 12.59 10.76
N MET A 208 10.80 13.87 10.76
CA MET A 208 10.45 14.67 9.57
C MET A 208 9.42 13.97 8.68
N LEU A 209 8.43 13.32 9.29
CA LEU A 209 7.37 12.62 8.59
C LEU A 209 6.28 13.59 8.15
N GLN A 210 5.73 13.34 6.98
CA GLN A 210 4.56 14.02 6.46
C GLN A 210 3.41 13.03 6.36
N TRP A 211 2.25 13.40 6.88
CA TRP A 211 1.03 12.63 6.71
C TRP A 211 0.61 12.59 5.23
N HIS A 212 0.34 11.38 4.70
CA HIS A 212 -0.17 11.23 3.35
C HIS A 212 -1.69 11.27 3.36
N ASP A 213 -2.26 12.38 2.94
CA ASP A 213 -3.71 12.60 2.77
C ASP A 213 -4.26 11.99 1.48
N LEU A 214 -3.40 11.76 0.50
CA LEU A 214 -3.74 11.11 -0.77
C LEU A 214 -3.59 9.60 -0.66
N GLY A 215 -4.56 8.88 -1.24
CA GLY A 215 -4.44 7.43 -1.42
C GLY A 215 -3.29 7.03 -2.35
N GLN A 216 -3.24 5.78 -2.71
CA GLN A 216 -2.16 5.19 -3.52
C GLN A 216 -2.30 5.44 -5.02
N GLN A 217 -3.41 6.04 -5.48
CA GLN A 217 -3.70 6.26 -6.90
C GLN A 217 -2.56 6.96 -7.68
N PRO A 218 -1.88 8.00 -7.16
CA PRO A 218 -0.78 8.62 -7.87
C PRO A 218 0.40 7.68 -8.13
N PHE A 219 0.61 6.72 -7.23
CA PHE A 219 1.72 5.76 -7.30
C PHE A 219 1.37 4.47 -8.04
N ALA A 220 0.06 4.17 -8.20
CA ALA A 220 -0.37 2.95 -8.86
C ALA A 220 0.09 2.95 -10.32
N SER A 221 0.65 1.82 -10.78
CA SER A 221 1.03 1.61 -12.17
C SER A 221 0.14 0.59 -12.84
N LEU A 222 -0.17 0.83 -14.10
CA LEU A 222 -0.90 -0.12 -14.95
C LEU A 222 -0.13 -1.42 -15.17
N MET A 223 1.19 -1.40 -14.99
CA MET A 223 2.06 -2.58 -15.11
C MET A 223 1.66 -3.69 -14.13
N SER A 224 0.90 -3.39 -13.08
CA SER A 224 0.28 -4.39 -12.20
C SER A 224 -0.82 -5.20 -12.88
N LEU A 225 -1.36 -4.72 -14.00
CA LEU A 225 -2.26 -5.50 -14.86
C LEU A 225 -1.41 -6.48 -15.67
N ARG A 226 -1.15 -7.65 -15.08
CA ARG A 226 -0.39 -8.73 -15.72
C ARG A 226 -0.93 -9.02 -17.13
N GLN A 227 -0.05 -9.33 -18.05
CA GLN A 227 -0.44 -9.87 -19.35
C GLN A 227 -1.35 -11.07 -19.12
N THR A 228 -2.55 -11.01 -19.70
CA THR A 228 -3.50 -12.11 -19.57
C THR A 228 -2.99 -13.36 -20.25
N VAL A 229 -3.37 -14.53 -19.73
CA VAL A 229 -3.12 -15.83 -20.39
C VAL A 229 -3.96 -16.01 -21.66
N ASP A 230 -4.96 -15.16 -21.89
CA ASP A 230 -5.75 -15.14 -23.12
C ASP A 230 -4.90 -14.59 -24.29
N ALA A 231 -4.43 -15.45 -25.16
CA ALA A 231 -3.50 -15.10 -26.23
C ALA A 231 -4.03 -13.98 -27.18
N VAL A 232 -5.35 -13.95 -27.47
CA VAL A 232 -5.95 -12.92 -28.31
C VAL A 232 -5.92 -11.57 -27.62
N ILE A 233 -6.34 -11.54 -26.36
CA ILE A 233 -6.34 -10.29 -25.57
C ILE A 233 -4.92 -9.82 -25.28
N ASN A 234 -4.00 -10.74 -24.99
CA ASN A 234 -2.57 -10.43 -24.80
C ASN A 234 -1.97 -9.76 -26.05
N SER A 235 -2.30 -10.27 -27.25
CA SER A 235 -1.86 -9.64 -28.52
C SER A 235 -2.41 -8.22 -28.65
N CYS A 236 -3.68 -7.99 -28.28
CA CYS A 236 -4.28 -6.66 -28.27
C CYS A 236 -3.62 -5.72 -27.24
N GLN A 237 -3.29 -6.21 -26.03
CA GLN A 237 -2.57 -5.44 -25.03
C GLN A 237 -1.17 -5.02 -25.51
N LYS A 238 -0.41 -5.95 -26.10
CA LYS A 238 0.90 -5.68 -26.69
C LYS A 238 0.83 -4.66 -27.82
N TRP A 239 -0.15 -4.81 -28.70
CA TRP A 239 -0.36 -3.86 -29.78
C TRP A 239 -0.69 -2.47 -29.24
N LEU A 240 -1.60 -2.37 -28.27
CA LEU A 240 -1.98 -1.10 -27.67
C LEU A 240 -0.81 -0.41 -26.96
N ALA A 241 0.04 -1.15 -26.27
CA ALA A 241 1.23 -0.59 -25.62
C ALA A 241 2.17 0.13 -26.62
N LEU A 242 2.26 -0.38 -27.86
CA LEU A 242 3.06 0.24 -28.92
C LEU A 242 2.28 1.32 -29.71
N ASN A 243 0.96 1.34 -29.59
CA ASN A 243 0.06 2.18 -30.42
C ASN A 243 -0.95 2.99 -29.57
N TYR A 244 -0.60 3.35 -28.34
CA TYR A 244 -1.51 4.00 -27.40
C TYR A 244 -2.04 5.36 -27.87
N LYS A 245 -1.33 6.03 -28.79
CA LYS A 245 -1.74 7.31 -29.40
C LYS A 245 -2.89 7.17 -30.43
N THR A 246 -3.20 5.94 -30.85
CA THR A 246 -4.21 5.68 -31.88
C THR A 246 -5.56 6.30 -31.50
N ARG A 247 -6.17 7.10 -32.40
CA ARG A 247 -7.42 7.84 -32.18
C ARG A 247 -8.61 6.96 -31.80
N ALA A 248 -8.72 5.77 -32.40
CA ALA A 248 -9.79 4.80 -32.14
C ALA A 248 -9.24 3.45 -31.68
N PRO A 249 -8.62 3.36 -30.48
CA PRO A 249 -7.89 2.17 -30.06
C PRO A 249 -8.78 0.94 -29.90
N VAL A 250 -10.04 1.12 -29.51
CA VAL A 250 -11.00 0.00 -29.34
C VAL A 250 -11.33 -0.63 -30.67
N ALA A 251 -11.66 0.18 -31.69
CA ALA A 251 -11.97 -0.32 -33.03
C ALA A 251 -10.77 -1.07 -33.64
N ALA A 252 -9.54 -0.54 -33.46
CA ALA A 252 -8.34 -1.18 -33.95
C ALA A 252 -8.09 -2.55 -33.24
N MET A 253 -8.28 -2.63 -31.92
CA MET A 253 -8.17 -3.90 -31.19
C MET A 253 -9.25 -4.89 -31.58
N VAL A 254 -10.50 -4.44 -31.85
CA VAL A 254 -11.57 -5.30 -32.36
C VAL A 254 -11.16 -5.92 -33.70
N ALA A 255 -10.67 -5.09 -34.63
CA ALA A 255 -10.19 -5.58 -35.94
C ALA A 255 -9.03 -6.58 -35.77
N LEU A 256 -8.06 -6.30 -34.90
CA LEU A 256 -6.93 -7.17 -34.62
C LEU A 256 -7.36 -8.51 -34.02
N SER A 257 -8.38 -8.51 -33.19
CA SER A 257 -8.86 -9.71 -32.49
C SER A 257 -9.62 -10.69 -33.37
N GLY A 258 -10.15 -10.25 -34.53
CA GLY A 258 -11.05 -11.02 -35.37
C GLY A 258 -12.42 -11.32 -34.74
N LEU A 259 -12.75 -10.71 -33.62
CA LEU A 259 -14.01 -10.91 -32.90
C LEU A 259 -15.04 -9.81 -33.25
N SER A 260 -16.33 -10.11 -33.04
CA SER A 260 -17.32 -9.03 -33.01
C SER A 260 -17.06 -8.09 -31.82
N GLU A 261 -17.39 -6.81 -31.94
CA GLU A 261 -17.15 -5.80 -30.90
C GLU A 261 -17.70 -6.23 -29.52
N ARG A 262 -18.95 -6.73 -29.49
CA ARG A 262 -19.59 -7.22 -28.25
C ARG A 262 -18.80 -8.38 -27.61
N SER A 263 -18.34 -9.34 -28.44
CA SER A 263 -17.56 -10.48 -27.98
C SER A 263 -16.19 -10.06 -27.48
N PHE A 264 -15.54 -9.13 -28.18
CA PHE A 264 -14.27 -8.55 -27.79
C PHE A 264 -14.35 -7.85 -26.44
N ILE A 265 -15.28 -6.89 -26.27
CA ILE A 265 -15.45 -6.14 -25.03
C ILE A 265 -15.66 -7.09 -23.83
N ARG A 266 -16.56 -8.09 -23.98
CA ARG A 266 -16.83 -9.06 -22.93
C ARG A 266 -15.58 -9.89 -22.57
N ARG A 267 -14.86 -10.39 -23.59
CA ARG A 267 -13.67 -11.22 -23.43
C ARG A 267 -12.51 -10.41 -22.84
N PHE A 268 -12.31 -9.18 -23.32
CA PHE A 268 -11.30 -8.26 -22.83
C PHE A 268 -11.55 -7.94 -21.35
N THR A 269 -12.78 -7.55 -21.01
CA THR A 269 -13.16 -7.21 -19.62
C THR A 269 -13.00 -8.42 -18.69
N LYS A 270 -13.37 -9.62 -19.14
CA LYS A 270 -13.17 -10.84 -18.35
C LYS A 270 -11.69 -11.14 -18.13
N ALA A 271 -10.85 -10.90 -19.12
CA ALA A 271 -9.43 -11.22 -19.08
C ALA A 271 -8.59 -10.19 -18.32
N THR A 272 -9.00 -8.90 -18.31
CA THR A 272 -8.21 -7.78 -17.77
C THR A 272 -8.86 -7.10 -16.55
N GLY A 273 -10.13 -7.37 -16.28
CA GLY A 273 -10.91 -6.65 -15.26
C GLY A 273 -11.36 -5.25 -15.69
N MET A 274 -10.97 -4.76 -16.89
CA MET A 274 -11.26 -3.41 -17.39
C MET A 274 -11.90 -3.45 -18.76
N THR A 275 -12.74 -2.44 -19.08
CA THR A 275 -13.18 -2.29 -20.47
C THR A 275 -12.00 -1.89 -21.36
N PRO A 276 -12.02 -2.22 -22.68
CA PRO A 276 -10.92 -1.86 -23.58
C PRO A 276 -10.61 -0.36 -23.62
N LEU A 277 -11.63 0.49 -23.53
CA LEU A 277 -11.46 1.94 -23.50
C LEU A 277 -10.83 2.43 -22.19
N ALA A 278 -11.30 1.92 -21.05
CA ALA A 278 -10.71 2.25 -19.75
C ALA A 278 -9.23 1.83 -19.69
N TYR A 279 -8.91 0.66 -20.24
CA TYR A 279 -7.53 0.17 -20.34
C TYR A 279 -6.64 1.09 -21.20
N ALA A 280 -7.16 1.54 -22.36
CA ALA A 280 -6.45 2.48 -23.23
C ALA A 280 -6.21 3.83 -22.53
N HIS A 281 -7.22 4.34 -21.82
CA HIS A 281 -7.06 5.58 -21.04
C HIS A 281 -6.04 5.42 -19.92
N ALA A 282 -6.10 4.33 -19.19
CA ALA A 282 -5.16 4.08 -18.10
C ALA A 282 -3.72 3.98 -18.63
N LEU A 283 -3.47 3.32 -19.76
CA LEU A 283 -2.14 3.26 -20.39
C LEU A 283 -1.64 4.65 -20.81
N ARG A 284 -2.49 5.48 -21.41
CA ARG A 284 -2.12 6.87 -21.78
C ARG A 284 -1.79 7.73 -20.56
N ILE A 285 -2.49 7.52 -19.44
CA ILE A 285 -2.19 8.22 -18.18
C ILE A 285 -0.84 7.78 -17.63
N GLU A 286 -0.47 6.49 -17.72
CA GLU A 286 0.87 6.03 -17.33
C GLU A 286 1.98 6.68 -18.16
N GLU A 287 1.81 6.75 -19.47
CA GLU A 287 2.74 7.46 -20.36
C GLU A 287 2.84 8.96 -19.99
N ALA A 288 1.69 9.59 -19.68
CA ALA A 288 1.66 10.98 -19.24
C ALA A 288 2.40 11.17 -17.91
N LYS A 289 2.25 10.27 -16.96
CA LYS A 289 2.98 10.28 -15.67
C LYS A 289 4.48 10.25 -15.92
N GLN A 290 4.95 9.31 -16.75
CA GLN A 290 6.36 9.20 -17.10
C GLN A 290 6.88 10.49 -17.77
N MET A 291 6.10 11.09 -18.69
CA MET A 291 6.51 12.36 -19.33
C MET A 291 6.55 13.52 -18.32
N LEU A 292 5.60 13.58 -17.38
CA LEU A 292 5.60 14.59 -16.32
C LEU A 292 6.82 14.47 -15.38
N GLU A 293 7.28 13.26 -15.13
CA GLU A 293 8.43 12.95 -14.29
C GLU A 293 9.76 13.25 -14.99
N THR A 294 9.84 12.96 -16.30
CA THR A 294 11.12 12.89 -17.03
C THR A 294 11.35 14.02 -18.04
N THR A 295 10.33 14.83 -18.37
CA THR A 295 10.43 15.88 -19.40
C THR A 295 9.96 17.25 -18.90
N ASP A 296 10.30 18.32 -19.68
CA ASP A 296 9.80 19.69 -19.47
C ASP A 296 8.65 20.06 -20.42
N LEU A 297 8.07 19.08 -21.13
CA LEU A 297 6.95 19.31 -22.04
C LEU A 297 5.80 20.00 -21.30
N THR A 298 5.11 20.91 -21.98
CA THR A 298 3.90 21.51 -21.41
C THR A 298 2.80 20.45 -21.21
N ILE A 299 1.82 20.73 -20.37
CA ILE A 299 0.72 19.80 -20.12
C ILE A 299 -0.08 19.55 -21.41
N GLU A 300 -0.25 20.59 -22.21
CA GLU A 300 -0.90 20.49 -23.54
C GLU A 300 -0.08 19.58 -24.49
N ALA A 301 1.25 19.74 -24.50
CA ALA A 301 2.11 18.89 -25.32
C ALA A 301 2.03 17.43 -24.87
N ILE A 302 2.01 17.16 -23.55
CA ILE A 302 1.83 15.81 -22.99
C ILE A 302 0.46 15.24 -23.35
N ALA A 303 -0.61 16.03 -23.28
CA ALA A 303 -1.94 15.59 -23.72
C ALA A 303 -1.91 15.12 -25.18
N ASN A 304 -1.33 15.92 -26.07
CA ASN A 304 -1.19 15.58 -27.48
C ASN A 304 -0.30 14.35 -27.69
N GLU A 305 0.85 14.29 -27.01
CA GLU A 305 1.78 13.15 -27.08
C GLU A 305 1.17 11.85 -26.57
N THR A 306 0.18 11.92 -25.69
CA THR A 306 -0.55 10.75 -25.20
C THR A 306 -1.85 10.47 -25.95
N GLY A 307 -2.11 11.18 -27.06
CA GLY A 307 -3.23 10.93 -27.98
C GLY A 307 -4.55 11.58 -27.55
N TYR A 308 -4.48 12.68 -26.79
CA TYR A 308 -5.65 13.50 -26.48
C TYR A 308 -5.61 14.81 -27.28
N GLU A 309 -6.65 15.07 -28.07
CA GLU A 309 -6.83 16.31 -28.83
C GLU A 309 -7.34 17.47 -27.93
N ASP A 310 -8.06 17.14 -26.85
CA ASP A 310 -8.59 18.09 -25.87
C ASP A 310 -7.80 17.99 -24.53
N ALA A 311 -6.96 18.99 -24.28
CA ALA A 311 -6.18 19.09 -23.06
C ALA A 311 -7.05 19.24 -21.79
N SER A 312 -8.28 19.80 -21.93
CA SER A 312 -9.22 19.92 -20.82
C SER A 312 -9.80 18.55 -20.45
N PHE A 313 -10.13 17.73 -21.45
CA PHE A 313 -10.54 16.34 -21.20
C PHE A 313 -9.41 15.53 -20.54
N PHE A 314 -8.19 15.64 -21.08
CA PHE A 314 -7.00 15.02 -20.48
C PHE A 314 -6.83 15.42 -19.01
N SER A 315 -6.90 16.70 -18.70
CA SER A 315 -6.69 17.20 -17.33
C SER A 315 -7.74 16.64 -16.34
N ARG A 316 -9.01 16.59 -16.75
CA ARG A 316 -10.08 15.99 -15.92
C ARG A 316 -9.86 14.49 -15.74
N LEU A 317 -9.50 13.78 -16.79
CA LEU A 317 -9.23 12.35 -16.75
C LEU A 317 -8.01 12.05 -15.87
N PHE A 318 -6.92 12.79 -16.07
CA PHE A 318 -5.69 12.63 -15.26
C PHE A 318 -5.98 12.82 -13.78
N HIS A 319 -6.73 13.88 -13.42
CA HIS A 319 -7.12 14.12 -12.03
C HIS A 319 -7.99 12.99 -11.47
N ARG A 320 -8.95 12.49 -12.25
CA ARG A 320 -9.81 11.37 -11.82
C ARG A 320 -9.02 10.09 -11.55
N GLU A 321 -8.05 9.76 -12.41
CA GLU A 321 -7.27 8.52 -12.33
C GLU A 321 -6.16 8.58 -11.28
N THR A 322 -5.60 9.78 -11.02
CA THR A 322 -4.43 9.95 -10.13
C THR A 322 -4.75 10.65 -8.81
N GLY A 323 -5.90 11.31 -8.70
CA GLY A 323 -6.22 12.17 -7.55
C GLY A 323 -5.47 13.52 -7.55
N LEU A 324 -4.59 13.77 -8.54
CA LEU A 324 -3.78 14.98 -8.65
C LEU A 324 -3.99 15.67 -10.01
N THR A 325 -3.88 17.01 -10.04
CA THR A 325 -3.71 17.68 -11.33
C THR A 325 -2.33 17.34 -11.91
N ALA A 326 -2.20 17.34 -13.24
CA ALA A 326 -0.93 17.08 -13.90
C ALA A 326 0.20 18.01 -13.43
N ALA A 327 -0.13 19.29 -13.13
CA ALA A 327 0.83 20.24 -12.58
C ALA A 327 1.31 19.86 -11.17
N HIS A 328 0.38 19.49 -10.27
CA HIS A 328 0.74 19.02 -8.93
C HIS A 328 1.48 17.68 -8.96
N TYR A 329 1.10 16.79 -9.89
CA TYR A 329 1.82 15.53 -10.11
C TYR A 329 3.29 15.80 -10.48
N ARG A 330 3.55 16.68 -11.45
CA ARG A 330 4.91 17.09 -11.84
C ARG A 330 5.70 17.70 -10.70
N LEU A 331 5.07 18.58 -9.93
CA LEU A 331 5.74 19.20 -8.77
C LEU A 331 6.18 18.16 -7.75
N ARG A 332 5.35 17.14 -7.50
CA ARG A 332 5.61 16.09 -6.51
C ARG A 332 6.63 15.07 -6.99
N PHE A 333 6.48 14.55 -8.21
CA PHE A 333 7.28 13.43 -8.72
C PHE A 333 8.43 13.86 -9.62
N GLY A 334 8.40 15.05 -10.19
CA GLY A 334 9.47 15.62 -11.01
C GLY A 334 10.58 16.34 -10.22
N SER A 335 10.46 16.48 -8.91
CA SER A 335 11.41 17.22 -8.06
C SER A 335 12.81 16.61 -8.07
N LEU A 336 12.95 15.29 -8.11
CA LEU A 336 14.25 14.62 -8.19
C LEU A 336 15.00 15.00 -9.47
N ARG A 337 14.31 15.08 -10.62
CA ARG A 337 14.92 15.53 -11.87
C ARG A 337 15.38 16.98 -11.79
N GLN A 338 14.60 17.85 -11.13
CA GLN A 338 15.02 19.25 -10.93
C GLN A 338 16.27 19.34 -10.06
N ALA A 339 16.34 18.57 -8.98
CA ALA A 339 17.53 18.50 -8.13
C ALA A 339 18.79 18.09 -8.92
N LEU A 340 18.68 17.10 -9.83
CA LEU A 340 19.78 16.63 -10.67
C LEU A 340 20.23 17.66 -11.73
N LYS A 341 19.39 18.65 -12.09
CA LYS A 341 19.78 19.72 -13.04
C LYS A 341 20.58 20.85 -12.37
N HIS A 342 20.54 20.95 -11.05
CA HIS A 342 21.23 21.98 -10.27
C HIS A 342 22.54 21.50 -9.66
N THR A 343 22.92 20.25 -9.90
CA THR A 343 24.25 19.67 -9.61
C THR A 343 25.11 19.64 -10.88
#